data_a9e1508917b017b1182bc6a220f053dc
#
_entry.id   a9e1508917b017b1182bc6a220f053dc
#
_cell.length_a   1.000
_cell.length_b   1.000
_cell.length_c   1.000
_cell.angle_alpha   90.00
_cell.angle_beta   90.00
_cell.angle_gamma   90.00
#
_symmetry.space_group_name_H-M   'P 1'
#
loop_
_entity.id
_entity.type
_entity.pdbx_description
1 polymer ?
#
loop_
_entity_poly.entity_id
_entity_poly.type
_entity_poly.pdbx_seq_one_letter_code
_entity_poly.pdbx_strand_id
1 'polypeptide(L)'
;MALLEKGEISAVFTISTSKNPPSCLTDSYGTPTGLHKVADKIGAGAPEGTVFKGRVPTGQIYSRVSPEDAERNLITSRILRLRGLEIGKNSGEGRDSYDRYIYIHGSNHEDRIGQPFSGGCVEMLNADVIKLFDQVDQGDLIWIC
;
A
#
# COMPACT_ATOMS: atom_id res chain seq x y z
N MET A 1 0.89 8.43 -8.28
CA MET A 1 1.29 9.03 -6.98
C MET A 1 2.54 9.86 -7.17
N ALA A 2 2.59 11.06 -6.62
CA ALA A 2 3.79 11.91 -6.65
C ALA A 2 4.46 11.91 -5.26
N LEU A 3 5.78 11.81 -5.22
CA LEU A 3 6.59 12.07 -4.04
C LEU A 3 7.08 13.51 -4.11
N LEU A 4 6.91 14.24 -3.00
CA LEU A 4 7.36 15.63 -2.89
C LEU A 4 8.48 15.71 -1.85
N GLU A 5 9.55 16.40 -2.23
CA GLU A 5 10.65 16.75 -1.33
C GLU A 5 10.81 18.27 -1.35
N LYS A 6 10.79 18.90 -0.19
CA LYS A 6 10.90 20.37 -0.04
C LYS A 6 9.91 21.17 -0.90
N GLY A 7 8.72 20.59 -1.15
CA GLY A 7 7.65 21.19 -1.93
C GLY A 7 7.74 21.00 -3.45
N GLU A 8 8.75 20.27 -3.93
CA GLU A 8 8.92 19.94 -5.35
C GLU A 8 8.67 18.45 -5.59
N ILE A 9 8.19 18.09 -6.79
CA ILE A 9 8.00 16.69 -7.17
C ILE A 9 9.36 16.06 -7.46
N SER A 10 9.78 15.10 -6.63
CA SER A 10 11.04 14.35 -6.80
C SER A 10 10.85 13.05 -7.57
N ALA A 11 9.67 12.44 -7.50
CA ALA A 11 9.34 11.22 -8.23
C ALA A 11 7.84 11.10 -8.50
N VAL A 12 7.49 10.35 -9.56
CA VAL A 12 6.11 9.99 -9.88
C VAL A 12 6.03 8.49 -10.12
N PHE A 13 5.05 7.84 -9.50
CA PHE A 13 4.82 6.41 -9.57
C PHE A 13 3.42 6.10 -10.11
N THR A 14 3.31 5.10 -10.96
CA THR A 14 2.00 4.52 -11.31
C THR A 14 1.52 3.67 -10.15
N ILE A 15 0.25 3.80 -9.79
CA ILE A 15 -0.37 3.07 -8.69
C ILE A 15 -1.71 2.48 -9.11
N SER A 16 -2.15 1.48 -8.36
CA SER A 16 -3.53 0.99 -8.37
C SER A 16 -4.18 1.20 -7.01
N THR A 17 -5.46 1.48 -7.02
CA THR A 17 -6.30 1.60 -5.83
C THR A 17 -7.47 0.62 -5.91
N SER A 18 -8.42 0.73 -5.00
CA SER A 18 -9.58 -0.16 -4.95
C SER A 18 -10.40 -0.14 -6.23
N LYS A 19 -10.94 -1.32 -6.58
CA LYS A 19 -12.02 -1.47 -7.57
C LYS A 19 -13.36 -0.90 -7.08
N ASN A 20 -13.53 -0.71 -5.77
CA ASN A 20 -14.70 -0.09 -5.18
C ASN A 20 -14.53 1.44 -5.10
N PRO A 21 -15.63 2.21 -5.02
CA PRO A 21 -15.55 3.64 -4.80
C PRO A 21 -14.72 4.00 -3.56
N PRO A 22 -14.03 5.15 -3.54
CA PRO A 22 -13.28 5.61 -2.37
C PRO A 22 -14.14 5.63 -1.11
N SER A 23 -13.64 5.09 -0.02
CA SER A 23 -14.37 5.03 1.25
C SER A 23 -13.41 4.86 2.44
N CYS A 24 -13.71 5.56 3.53
CA CYS A 24 -13.02 5.40 4.80
C CYS A 24 -13.69 4.40 5.74
N LEU A 25 -14.87 3.88 5.42
CA LEU A 25 -15.60 2.97 6.30
C LEU A 25 -14.97 1.57 6.32
N THR A 26 -14.98 0.95 7.48
CA THR A 26 -14.62 -0.48 7.65
C THR A 26 -15.53 -1.34 6.75
N ASP A 27 -14.99 -2.43 6.23
CA ASP A 27 -15.66 -3.39 5.34
C ASP A 27 -16.17 -2.82 4.00
N SER A 28 -15.85 -1.56 3.68
CA SER A 28 -16.18 -0.97 2.37
C SER A 28 -15.28 -1.48 1.24
N TYR A 29 -14.10 -1.98 1.58
CA TYR A 29 -13.03 -2.32 0.63
C TYR A 29 -12.59 -1.15 -0.27
N GLY A 30 -13.04 0.08 0.01
CA GLY A 30 -12.63 1.29 -0.69
C GLY A 30 -11.29 1.82 -0.19
N THR A 31 -10.52 2.45 -1.06
CA THR A 31 -9.32 3.19 -0.66
C THR A 31 -9.75 4.45 0.12
N PRO A 32 -9.24 4.67 1.33
CA PRO A 32 -9.60 5.84 2.11
C PRO A 32 -8.98 7.11 1.51
N THR A 33 -9.68 8.24 1.67
CA THR A 33 -9.20 9.55 1.24
C THR A 33 -8.77 10.42 2.43
N GLY A 34 -8.06 11.49 2.13
CA GLY A 34 -7.63 12.50 3.09
C GLY A 34 -6.20 12.32 3.57
N LEU A 35 -5.88 12.99 4.68
CA LEU A 35 -4.53 13.04 5.21
C LEU A 35 -4.21 11.80 6.04
N HIS A 36 -3.08 11.19 5.72
CA HIS A 36 -2.51 10.02 6.39
C HIS A 36 -1.05 10.27 6.74
N LYS A 37 -0.48 9.37 7.51
CA LYS A 37 0.97 9.24 7.68
C LYS A 37 1.42 7.79 7.49
N VAL A 38 2.69 7.63 7.16
CA VAL A 38 3.37 6.32 7.24
C VAL A 38 3.47 5.96 8.72
N ALA A 39 2.72 4.95 9.16
CA ALA A 39 2.75 4.48 10.55
C ALA A 39 3.82 3.43 10.78
N ASP A 40 3.92 2.44 9.89
CA ASP A 40 4.92 1.38 9.97
C ASP A 40 5.57 1.14 8.60
N LYS A 41 6.86 0.81 8.62
CA LYS A 41 7.65 0.37 7.47
C LYS A 41 8.07 -1.08 7.69
N ILE A 42 7.66 -2.00 6.82
CA ILE A 42 7.88 -3.44 6.98
C ILE A 42 8.51 -4.02 5.72
N GLY A 43 9.50 -4.90 5.89
CA GLY A 43 10.17 -5.58 4.81
C GLY A 43 11.51 -4.95 4.39
N ALA A 44 12.13 -4.12 5.25
CA ALA A 44 13.47 -3.61 4.99
C ALA A 44 14.45 -4.77 4.75
N GLY A 45 15.23 -4.69 3.65
CA GLY A 45 16.21 -5.71 3.30
C GLY A 45 15.62 -7.02 2.74
N ALA A 46 14.30 -7.19 2.72
CA ALA A 46 13.71 -8.38 2.09
C ALA A 46 13.96 -8.37 0.57
N PRO A 47 14.22 -9.54 -0.05
CA PRO A 47 14.32 -9.64 -1.50
C PRO A 47 13.08 -9.10 -2.21
N GLU A 48 13.26 -8.54 -3.42
CA GLU A 48 12.15 -8.14 -4.27
C GLU A 48 11.21 -9.33 -4.51
N GLY A 49 9.91 -9.05 -4.48
CA GLY A 49 8.87 -10.07 -4.66
C GLY A 49 8.60 -10.95 -3.43
N THR A 50 9.26 -10.71 -2.30
CA THR A 50 8.95 -11.44 -1.05
C THR A 50 7.47 -11.30 -0.71
N VAL A 51 6.81 -12.44 -0.51
CA VAL A 51 5.38 -12.48 -0.14
C VAL A 51 5.24 -12.27 1.38
N PHE A 52 4.32 -11.40 1.76
CA PHE A 52 3.95 -11.15 3.16
C PHE A 52 2.55 -11.67 3.45
N LYS A 53 2.38 -12.29 4.63
CA LYS A 53 1.09 -12.68 5.19
C LYS A 53 0.99 -12.17 6.62
N GLY A 54 -0.05 -11.37 6.90
CA GLY A 54 -0.18 -10.72 8.22
C GLY A 54 1.04 -9.86 8.58
N ARG A 55 1.69 -9.22 7.62
CA ARG A 55 2.90 -8.38 7.77
C ARG A 55 4.19 -9.15 8.12
N VAL A 56 4.17 -10.48 8.01
CA VAL A 56 5.32 -11.34 8.24
C VAL A 56 5.78 -11.92 6.90
N PRO A 57 7.08 -11.88 6.58
CA PRO A 57 7.58 -12.50 5.36
C PRO A 57 7.40 -14.02 5.42
N THR A 58 6.88 -14.61 4.34
CA THR A 58 6.62 -16.06 4.27
C THR A 58 7.85 -16.88 3.88
N GLY A 59 8.91 -16.23 3.44
CA GLY A 59 10.08 -16.88 2.83
C GLY A 59 9.88 -17.22 1.35
N GLN A 60 8.71 -16.97 0.78
CA GLN A 60 8.42 -17.20 -0.63
C GLN A 60 8.58 -15.91 -1.46
N ILE A 61 8.92 -16.09 -2.74
CA ILE A 61 8.89 -15.04 -3.76
C ILE A 61 7.66 -15.28 -4.64
N TYR A 62 6.90 -14.24 -4.97
CA TYR A 62 5.61 -14.39 -5.66
C TYR A 62 5.72 -15.13 -7.01
N SER A 63 6.85 -15.02 -7.71
CA SER A 63 7.07 -15.75 -8.98
C SER A 63 7.25 -17.28 -8.79
N ARG A 64 7.29 -17.77 -7.56
CA ARG A 64 7.50 -19.19 -7.20
C ARG A 64 6.39 -19.76 -6.33
N VAL A 65 5.30 -19.03 -6.13
CA VAL A 65 4.11 -19.53 -5.42
C VAL A 65 3.32 -20.50 -6.31
N SER A 66 2.42 -21.26 -5.69
CA SER A 66 1.52 -22.15 -6.44
C SER A 66 0.63 -21.35 -7.42
N PRO A 67 0.14 -21.97 -8.51
CA PRO A 67 -0.79 -21.31 -9.42
C PRO A 67 -2.04 -20.77 -8.70
N GLU A 68 -2.55 -21.48 -7.71
CA GLU A 68 -3.70 -21.05 -6.89
C GLU A 68 -3.38 -19.77 -6.09
N ASP A 69 -2.20 -19.69 -5.49
CA ASP A 69 -1.79 -18.51 -4.75
C ASP A 69 -1.47 -17.34 -5.68
N ALA A 70 -0.96 -17.61 -6.89
CA ALA A 70 -0.67 -16.58 -7.88
C ALA A 70 -1.93 -15.83 -8.37
N GLU A 71 -3.10 -16.47 -8.32
CA GLU A 71 -4.38 -15.82 -8.65
C GLU A 71 -4.86 -14.85 -7.57
N ARG A 72 -4.37 -15.01 -6.34
CA ARG A 72 -4.70 -14.12 -5.22
C ARG A 72 -3.96 -12.80 -5.35
N ASN A 73 -4.55 -11.76 -4.78
CA ASN A 73 -3.88 -10.47 -4.67
C ASN A 73 -2.91 -10.51 -3.48
N LEU A 74 -1.62 -10.70 -3.77
CA LEU A 74 -0.58 -10.86 -2.76
C LEU A 74 0.04 -9.51 -2.39
N ILE A 75 0.44 -9.39 -1.13
CA ILE A 75 1.24 -8.28 -0.64
C ILE A 75 2.71 -8.66 -0.82
N THR A 76 3.45 -7.87 -1.60
CA THR A 76 4.83 -8.22 -1.96
C THR A 76 5.84 -7.10 -1.68
N SER A 77 7.10 -7.45 -1.61
CA SER A 77 8.29 -6.60 -1.54
C SER A 77 8.40 -5.73 -0.30
N ARG A 78 7.50 -4.76 -0.11
CA ARG A 78 7.52 -3.79 1.00
C ARG A 78 6.10 -3.44 1.42
N ILE A 79 5.95 -3.04 2.68
CA ILE A 79 4.70 -2.53 3.23
C ILE A 79 4.97 -1.19 3.92
N LEU A 80 4.26 -0.16 3.48
CA LEU A 80 4.08 1.09 4.21
C LEU A 80 2.66 1.07 4.77
N ARG A 81 2.49 0.85 6.08
CA ARG A 81 1.17 0.86 6.70
C ARG A 81 0.76 2.28 7.02
N LEU A 82 -0.45 2.64 6.67
CA LEU A 82 -0.97 4.00 6.80
C LEU A 82 -1.82 4.16 8.05
N ARG A 83 -1.79 5.36 8.63
CA ARG A 83 -2.71 5.80 9.68
C ARG A 83 -3.40 7.08 9.24
N GLY A 84 -4.72 7.12 9.35
CA GLY A 84 -5.51 8.33 9.13
C GLY A 84 -5.25 9.38 10.19
N LEU A 85 -5.26 10.66 9.78
CA LEU A 85 -5.03 11.80 10.67
C LEU A 85 -6.26 12.69 10.83
N GLU A 86 -7.32 12.45 10.08
CA GLU A 86 -8.56 13.23 10.13
C GLU A 86 -9.62 12.46 10.95
N ILE A 87 -9.79 12.89 12.23
CA ILE A 87 -10.76 12.29 13.16
C ILE A 87 -12.17 12.39 12.56
N GLY A 88 -12.92 11.29 12.61
CA GLY A 88 -14.27 11.22 12.05
C GLY A 88 -14.34 11.00 10.54
N LYS A 89 -13.21 11.04 9.83
CA LYS A 89 -13.11 10.74 8.39
C LYS A 89 -12.34 9.43 8.15
N ASN A 90 -11.02 9.42 8.37
CA ASN A 90 -10.15 8.28 8.16
C ASN A 90 -9.42 7.83 9.44
N SER A 91 -9.82 8.38 10.58
CA SER A 91 -9.34 8.03 11.92
C SER A 91 -10.52 7.95 12.89
N GLY A 92 -10.46 7.00 13.83
CA GLY A 92 -11.51 6.71 14.82
C GLY A 92 -12.29 5.44 14.50
N GLU A 93 -13.24 5.12 15.40
CA GLU A 93 -14.01 3.87 15.36
C GLU A 93 -14.71 3.65 14.02
N GLY A 94 -14.58 2.44 13.47
CA GLY A 94 -15.21 2.02 12.22
C GLY A 94 -14.64 2.63 10.95
N ARG A 95 -13.52 3.39 11.02
CA ARG A 95 -12.93 4.07 9.84
C ARG A 95 -11.43 4.29 9.89
N ASP A 96 -10.75 3.94 10.97
CA ASP A 96 -9.31 4.15 11.06
C ASP A 96 -8.56 3.34 10.00
N SER A 97 -7.80 4.03 9.15
CA SER A 97 -7.03 3.39 8.07
C SER A 97 -6.01 2.40 8.60
N TYR A 98 -5.47 2.61 9.80
CA TYR A 98 -4.52 1.70 10.43
C TYR A 98 -5.21 0.39 10.85
N ASP A 99 -6.38 0.46 11.45
CA ASP A 99 -7.16 -0.70 11.89
C ASP A 99 -7.75 -1.47 10.70
N ARG A 100 -8.02 -0.77 9.60
CA ARG A 100 -8.45 -1.34 8.31
C ARG A 100 -7.30 -1.98 7.52
N TYR A 101 -6.07 -1.98 8.02
CA TYR A 101 -4.89 -2.52 7.34
C TYR A 101 -4.64 -1.92 5.95
N ILE A 102 -4.79 -0.59 5.83
CA ILE A 102 -4.50 0.10 4.57
C ILE A 102 -2.99 0.25 4.43
N TYR A 103 -2.46 -0.28 3.32
CA TYR A 103 -1.03 -0.27 3.00
C TYR A 103 -0.76 0.38 1.64
N ILE A 104 0.47 0.84 1.46
CA ILE A 104 1.12 0.94 0.15
C ILE A 104 2.06 -0.26 0.07
N HIS A 105 1.93 -1.09 -0.98
CA HIS A 105 2.72 -2.33 -1.10
C HIS A 105 2.93 -2.73 -2.56
N GLY A 106 3.89 -3.63 -2.80
CA GLY A 106 4.08 -4.26 -4.09
C GLY A 106 3.00 -5.31 -4.40
N SER A 107 2.78 -5.58 -5.66
CA SER A 107 1.78 -6.54 -6.14
C SER A 107 2.41 -7.65 -6.96
N ASN A 108 1.80 -8.85 -6.93
CA ASN A 108 2.10 -9.92 -7.88
C ASN A 108 1.42 -9.73 -9.25
N HIS A 109 0.47 -8.81 -9.34
CA HIS A 109 -0.25 -8.45 -10.57
C HIS A 109 0.29 -7.16 -11.17
N GLU A 110 1.59 -7.12 -11.47
CA GLU A 110 2.27 -5.91 -11.98
C GLU A 110 1.71 -5.46 -13.33
N ASP A 111 1.19 -6.38 -14.14
CA ASP A 111 0.52 -6.12 -15.42
C ASP A 111 -0.78 -5.30 -15.27
N ARG A 112 -1.35 -5.27 -14.07
CA ARG A 112 -2.59 -4.53 -13.76
C ARG A 112 -2.35 -3.17 -13.11
N ILE A 113 -1.11 -2.86 -12.76
CA ILE A 113 -0.79 -1.57 -12.13
C ILE A 113 -1.18 -0.41 -13.07
N GLY A 114 -1.91 0.55 -12.52
CA GLY A 114 -2.56 1.64 -13.26
C GLY A 114 -4.07 1.45 -13.44
N GLN A 115 -4.61 0.28 -13.07
CA GLN A 115 -6.03 -0.02 -13.10
C GLN A 115 -6.58 -0.21 -11.67
N PRO A 116 -7.87 0.05 -11.42
CA PRO A 116 -8.48 -0.18 -10.11
C PRO A 116 -8.77 -1.67 -9.91
N PHE A 117 -8.10 -2.34 -8.97
CA PHE A 117 -8.35 -3.76 -8.68
C PHE A 117 -8.13 -4.16 -7.21
N SER A 118 -7.54 -3.32 -6.37
CA SER A 118 -7.24 -3.67 -4.98
C SER A 118 -8.49 -3.80 -4.11
N GLY A 119 -8.30 -4.31 -2.90
CA GLY A 119 -9.32 -4.35 -1.84
C GLY A 119 -9.22 -3.19 -0.85
N GLY A 120 -8.66 -2.05 -1.25
CA GLY A 120 -8.53 -0.84 -0.42
C GLY A 120 -7.10 -0.31 -0.29
N CYS A 121 -6.09 -1.17 -0.43
CA CYS A 121 -4.69 -0.76 -0.41
C CYS A 121 -4.29 -0.01 -1.69
N VAL A 122 -3.17 0.68 -1.61
CA VAL A 122 -2.48 1.28 -2.76
C VAL A 122 -1.41 0.28 -3.21
N GLU A 123 -1.48 -0.16 -4.45
CA GLU A 123 -0.56 -1.15 -5.02
C GLU A 123 0.36 -0.53 -6.06
N MET A 124 1.59 -1.02 -6.09
CA MET A 124 2.67 -0.52 -6.94
C MET A 124 3.44 -1.67 -7.60
N LEU A 125 4.21 -1.35 -8.63
CA LEU A 125 5.27 -2.24 -9.11
C LEU A 125 6.26 -2.54 -7.95
N ASN A 126 6.82 -3.74 -7.92
CA ASN A 126 7.73 -4.16 -6.86
C ASN A 126 8.98 -3.27 -6.77
N ALA A 127 9.58 -2.94 -7.90
CA ALA A 127 10.72 -2.03 -7.96
C ALA A 127 10.37 -0.62 -7.45
N ASP A 128 9.16 -0.12 -7.77
CA ASP A 128 8.70 1.21 -7.38
C ASP A 128 8.43 1.31 -5.89
N VAL A 129 7.78 0.30 -5.29
CA VAL A 129 7.54 0.31 -3.84
C VAL A 129 8.84 0.19 -3.04
N ILE A 130 9.84 -0.53 -3.54
CA ILE A 130 11.18 -0.58 -2.93
C ILE A 130 11.81 0.81 -2.96
N LYS A 131 11.81 1.47 -4.13
CA LYS A 131 12.33 2.82 -4.29
C LYS A 131 11.61 3.83 -3.39
N LEU A 132 10.29 3.78 -3.33
CA LEU A 132 9.50 4.64 -2.43
C LEU A 132 9.86 4.37 -0.97
N PHE A 133 9.94 3.10 -0.58
CA PHE A 133 10.25 2.68 0.78
C PHE A 133 11.59 3.24 1.27
N ASP A 134 12.59 3.30 0.41
CA ASP A 134 13.92 3.82 0.73
C ASP A 134 13.97 5.36 0.81
N GLN A 135 12.99 6.05 0.23
CA GLN A 135 12.93 7.52 0.17
C GLN A 135 12.02 8.15 1.23
N VAL A 136 11.13 7.37 1.86
CA VAL A 136 10.19 7.90 2.86
C VAL A 136 10.50 7.37 4.24
N ASP A 137 10.19 8.17 5.27
CA ASP A 137 10.36 7.81 6.66
C ASP A 137 9.02 7.58 7.38
N GLN A 138 9.08 6.88 8.50
CA GLN A 138 7.94 6.77 9.40
C GLN A 138 7.56 8.17 9.90
N GLY A 139 6.31 8.54 9.77
CA GLY A 139 5.79 9.87 10.09
C GLY A 139 5.55 10.75 8.87
N ASP A 140 6.12 10.43 7.69
CA ASP A 140 5.87 11.18 6.46
C ASP A 140 4.40 11.22 6.10
N LEU A 141 3.96 12.34 5.56
CA LEU A 141 2.56 12.62 5.26
C LEU A 141 2.17 12.13 3.87
N ILE A 142 0.96 11.62 3.77
CA ILE A 142 0.37 11.13 2.53
C ILE A 142 -1.02 11.73 2.39
N TRP A 143 -1.26 12.40 1.26
CA TRP A 143 -2.60 12.87 0.89
C TRP A 143 -3.19 11.96 -0.18
N ILE A 144 -4.35 11.38 0.10
CA ILE A 144 -5.12 10.55 -0.84
C ILE A 144 -6.38 11.30 -1.23
N CYS A 145 -6.55 11.59 -2.51
CA CYS A 145 -7.70 12.32 -3.06
C CYS A 145 -8.43 11.49 -4.12
#